data_2163a7a710e757419ddd77c86612c03a
#
_entry.id   2163a7a710e757419ddd77c86612c03a
#
_cell.length_a   1.000
_cell.length_b   1.000
_cell.length_c   1.000
_cell.angle_alpha   90.00
_cell.angle_beta   90.00
_cell.angle_gamma   90.00
#
_symmetry.space_group_name_H-M   'P 1'
#
loop_
_entity.id
_entity.type
_entity.pdbx_description
1 polymer ?
#
loop_
_entity_poly.entity_id
_entity_poly.type
_entity_poly.pdbx_seq_one_letter_code
_entity_poly.pdbx_strand_id
1 'polypeptide(L)'
;MDKWDFENSDIGIYNTEQLLKLLAVMDEDVNVSLSRAGDKSIALKVSDSSSSVNYMLSDTSIINEPPQMKAIPDFELSIEVTPQIINKFIAGKNALAETDNFTVITDGVWTKLVIGYASINTNRVTIPVTTPKISNIENVSFNANMFKEVLTANKECESATLEVSSEGLSKITFKVDDFTSTYWLVAVSETD
;
A
#
# COMPACT_ATOMS: atom_id res chain seq x y z
N MET A 1 15.67 -0.39 -14.03
CA MET A 1 14.88 -0.71 -15.25
C MET A 1 15.46 0.13 -16.36
N ASP A 2 16.19 -0.50 -17.29
CA ASP A 2 17.05 0.25 -18.22
C ASP A 2 16.30 0.86 -19.41
N LYS A 3 15.14 0.32 -19.76
CA LYS A 3 14.32 0.84 -20.85
C LYS A 3 12.86 0.38 -20.72
N TRP A 4 11.94 1.34 -20.68
CA TRP A 4 10.51 1.12 -20.78
C TRP A 4 10.00 1.80 -22.05
N ASP A 5 9.67 1.00 -23.07
CA ASP A 5 9.32 1.47 -24.42
C ASP A 5 7.94 0.92 -24.82
N PHE A 6 6.95 1.16 -23.97
CA PHE A 6 5.57 0.84 -24.30
C PHE A 6 4.83 2.11 -24.73
N GLU A 7 4.11 2.03 -25.83
CA GLU A 7 3.09 3.03 -26.12
C GLU A 7 2.05 3.03 -24.99
N ASN A 8 1.50 4.20 -24.68
CA ASN A 8 0.42 4.32 -23.73
C ASN A 8 -0.72 3.38 -24.10
N SER A 9 -0.95 2.37 -23.28
CA SER A 9 -2.03 1.41 -23.47
C SER A 9 -2.52 0.90 -22.12
N ASP A 10 -3.83 0.81 -21.98
CA ASP A 10 -4.44 0.21 -20.82
C ASP A 10 -4.30 -1.31 -20.89
N ILE A 11 -3.88 -1.94 -19.80
CA ILE A 11 -3.78 -3.38 -19.65
C ILE A 11 -4.64 -3.85 -18.48
N GLY A 12 -5.48 -4.84 -18.73
CA GLY A 12 -6.34 -5.43 -17.72
C GLY A 12 -5.68 -6.62 -17.03
N ILE A 13 -5.38 -6.53 -15.74
CA ILE A 13 -4.88 -7.62 -14.92
C ILE A 13 -5.95 -7.99 -13.89
N TYR A 14 -6.66 -9.09 -14.14
CA TYR A 14 -7.73 -9.53 -13.24
C TYR A 14 -7.19 -10.29 -12.01
N ASN A 15 -6.13 -11.07 -12.19
CA ASN A 15 -5.54 -11.89 -11.12
C ASN A 15 -4.05 -11.54 -10.95
N THR A 16 -3.77 -10.59 -10.07
CA THR A 16 -2.41 -10.14 -9.77
C THR A 16 -1.59 -11.21 -9.06
N GLU A 17 -2.20 -12.05 -8.22
CA GLU A 17 -1.51 -13.14 -7.53
C GLU A 17 -0.98 -14.19 -8.53
N GLN A 18 -1.79 -14.55 -9.53
CA GLN A 18 -1.36 -15.46 -10.58
C GLN A 18 -0.22 -14.86 -11.41
N LEU A 19 -0.33 -13.57 -11.76
CA LEU A 19 0.73 -12.89 -12.49
C LEU A 19 2.04 -12.90 -11.69
N LEU A 20 2.01 -12.55 -10.40
CA LEU A 20 3.18 -12.59 -9.53
C LEU A 20 3.83 -13.97 -9.46
N LYS A 21 3.03 -15.04 -9.32
CA LYS A 21 3.53 -16.41 -9.31
C LYS A 21 4.18 -16.81 -10.64
N LEU A 22 3.64 -16.36 -11.76
CA LEU A 22 4.22 -16.59 -13.07
C LEU A 22 5.53 -15.80 -13.26
N LEU A 23 5.57 -14.55 -12.84
CA LEU A 23 6.79 -13.73 -12.90
C LEU A 23 7.90 -14.26 -11.99
N ALA A 24 7.56 -14.90 -10.89
CA ALA A 24 8.54 -15.54 -9.98
C ALA A 24 9.29 -16.73 -10.59
N VAL A 25 8.89 -17.20 -11.79
CA VAL A 25 9.62 -18.22 -12.55
C VAL A 25 10.77 -17.62 -13.37
N MET A 26 10.77 -16.29 -13.55
CA MET A 26 11.76 -15.58 -14.34
C MET A 26 13.03 -15.31 -13.53
N ASP A 27 14.16 -15.39 -14.21
CA ASP A 27 15.46 -14.92 -13.71
C ASP A 27 15.59 -13.39 -13.82
N GLU A 28 16.76 -12.86 -13.48
CA GLU A 28 17.10 -11.46 -13.70
C GLU A 28 17.24 -11.17 -15.22
N ASP A 29 17.16 -9.91 -15.63
CA ASP A 29 17.26 -9.46 -17.03
C ASP A 29 16.13 -9.98 -17.95
N VAL A 30 14.92 -9.60 -17.62
CA VAL A 30 13.74 -9.96 -18.41
C VAL A 30 13.43 -8.98 -19.55
N ASN A 31 12.96 -9.52 -20.67
CA ASN A 31 12.33 -8.75 -21.74
C ASN A 31 10.81 -8.82 -21.59
N VAL A 32 10.16 -7.68 -21.59
CA VAL A 32 8.71 -7.54 -21.47
C VAL A 32 8.14 -7.03 -22.78
N SER A 33 7.06 -7.61 -23.25
CA SER A 33 6.36 -7.18 -24.47
C SER A 33 4.85 -7.42 -24.37
N LEU A 34 4.08 -6.67 -25.15
CA LEU A 34 2.64 -6.84 -25.27
C LEU A 34 2.28 -7.48 -26.62
N SER A 35 1.46 -8.53 -26.58
CA SER A 35 0.78 -9.04 -27.78
C SER A 35 -0.52 -8.30 -27.97
N ARG A 36 -0.78 -7.85 -29.20
CA ARG A 36 -1.96 -7.08 -29.57
C ARG A 36 -2.81 -7.80 -30.63
N ALA A 37 -4.11 -7.55 -30.57
CA ALA A 37 -5.06 -7.87 -31.62
C ALA A 37 -5.80 -6.57 -31.99
N GLY A 38 -5.43 -5.96 -33.11
CA GLY A 38 -5.83 -4.60 -33.44
C GLY A 38 -5.30 -3.62 -32.39
N ASP A 39 -6.15 -2.76 -31.85
CA ASP A 39 -5.79 -1.76 -30.83
C ASP A 39 -5.81 -2.31 -29.39
N LYS A 40 -6.22 -3.57 -29.20
CA LYS A 40 -6.31 -4.18 -27.86
C LYS A 40 -5.06 -4.97 -27.52
N SER A 41 -4.51 -4.73 -26.34
CA SER A 41 -3.49 -5.61 -25.73
C SER A 41 -4.16 -6.86 -25.18
N ILE A 42 -3.72 -8.05 -25.63
CA ILE A 42 -4.34 -9.35 -25.31
C ILE A 42 -3.47 -10.23 -24.41
N ALA A 43 -2.16 -10.04 -24.42
CA ALA A 43 -1.27 -10.78 -23.55
C ALA A 43 -0.01 -10.00 -23.21
N LEU A 44 0.47 -10.19 -21.98
CA LEU A 44 1.78 -9.77 -21.49
C LEU A 44 2.74 -10.95 -21.68
N LYS A 45 3.80 -10.73 -22.45
CA LYS A 45 4.88 -11.70 -22.62
C LYS A 45 6.10 -11.25 -21.85
N VAL A 46 6.62 -12.13 -21.02
CA VAL A 46 7.87 -11.91 -20.29
C VAL A 46 8.81 -13.06 -20.60
N SER A 47 10.04 -12.78 -20.95
CA SER A 47 11.05 -13.81 -21.25
C SER A 47 12.42 -13.40 -20.72
N ASP A 48 13.16 -14.39 -20.23
CA ASP A 48 14.58 -14.31 -19.92
C ASP A 48 15.39 -15.15 -20.91
N SER A 49 16.63 -15.51 -20.56
CA SER A 49 17.51 -16.33 -21.39
C SER A 49 17.07 -17.79 -21.52
N SER A 50 16.26 -18.30 -20.60
CA SER A 50 15.92 -19.72 -20.43
C SER A 50 14.41 -20.00 -20.46
N SER A 51 13.58 -19.00 -20.20
CA SER A 51 12.16 -19.18 -19.94
C SER A 51 11.31 -18.11 -20.62
N SER A 52 10.03 -18.40 -20.79
CA SER A 52 9.05 -17.42 -21.24
C SER A 52 7.70 -17.63 -20.57
N VAL A 53 7.07 -16.55 -20.16
CA VAL A 53 5.71 -16.49 -19.61
C VAL A 53 4.81 -15.73 -20.57
N ASN A 54 3.64 -16.27 -20.82
CA ASN A 54 2.58 -15.58 -21.54
C ASN A 54 1.36 -15.47 -20.64
N TYR A 55 1.08 -14.26 -20.14
CA TYR A 55 -0.07 -13.97 -19.30
C TYR A 55 -1.17 -13.33 -20.13
N MET A 56 -2.35 -13.98 -20.17
CA MET A 56 -3.50 -13.46 -20.89
C MET A 56 -4.12 -12.29 -20.12
N LEU A 57 -4.21 -11.14 -20.78
CA LEU A 57 -4.84 -9.95 -20.24
C LEU A 57 -6.36 -10.07 -20.30
N SER A 58 -7.01 -9.46 -19.33
CA SER A 58 -8.45 -9.36 -19.28
C SER A 58 -8.94 -8.11 -20.03
N ASP A 59 -10.14 -8.14 -20.52
CA ASP A 59 -10.79 -6.92 -21.03
C ASP A 59 -10.93 -5.92 -19.88
N THR A 60 -10.52 -4.68 -20.11
CA THR A 60 -10.59 -3.61 -19.09
C THR A 60 -12.00 -3.34 -18.61
N SER A 61 -13.02 -3.64 -19.44
CA SER A 61 -14.44 -3.48 -19.08
C SER A 61 -14.92 -4.36 -17.91
N ILE A 62 -14.22 -5.47 -17.62
CA ILE A 62 -14.54 -6.36 -16.48
C ILE A 62 -13.79 -6.01 -15.20
N ILE A 63 -12.85 -5.07 -15.28
CA ILE A 63 -12.09 -4.60 -14.12
C ILE A 63 -12.86 -3.43 -13.53
N ASN A 64 -13.19 -3.57 -12.25
CA ASN A 64 -13.89 -2.50 -11.54
C ASN A 64 -13.01 -1.25 -11.49
N GLU A 65 -13.56 -0.14 -11.92
CA GLU A 65 -12.91 1.15 -11.71
C GLU A 65 -12.81 1.44 -10.20
N PRO A 66 -11.69 2.02 -9.74
CA PRO A 66 -11.59 2.43 -8.36
C PRO A 66 -12.65 3.50 -8.05
N PRO A 67 -13.24 3.50 -6.85
CA PRO A 67 -14.20 4.50 -6.47
C PRO A 67 -13.58 5.90 -6.57
N GLN A 68 -14.25 6.82 -7.26
CA GLN A 68 -13.81 8.20 -7.33
C GLN A 68 -14.02 8.88 -5.97
N MET A 69 -12.94 9.39 -5.41
CA MET A 69 -13.04 10.24 -4.22
C MET A 69 -13.65 11.59 -4.61
N LYS A 70 -14.80 11.93 -4.03
CA LYS A 70 -15.51 13.18 -4.33
C LYS A 70 -14.79 14.40 -3.78
N ALA A 71 -14.12 14.27 -2.65
CA ALA A 71 -13.28 15.28 -2.03
C ALA A 71 -12.16 14.59 -1.25
N ILE A 72 -10.99 15.21 -1.25
CA ILE A 72 -9.87 14.79 -0.39
C ILE A 72 -9.82 15.82 0.73
N PRO A 73 -9.97 15.40 2.00
CA PRO A 73 -9.90 16.31 3.13
C PRO A 73 -8.47 16.85 3.33
N ASP A 74 -8.34 17.90 4.10
CA ASP A 74 -7.04 18.36 4.56
C ASP A 74 -6.42 17.33 5.53
N PHE A 75 -5.10 17.14 5.42
CA PHE A 75 -4.36 16.30 6.36
C PHE A 75 -3.69 17.17 7.42
N GLU A 76 -4.15 17.00 8.63
CA GLU A 76 -3.64 17.76 9.78
C GLU A 76 -2.37 17.16 10.36
N LEU A 77 -2.17 15.84 10.14
CA LEU A 77 -1.04 15.09 10.67
C LEU A 77 -0.22 14.52 9.53
N SER A 78 1.12 14.63 9.63
CA SER A 78 2.07 14.00 8.71
C SER A 78 3.10 13.23 9.53
N ILE A 79 3.27 11.96 9.24
CA ILE A 79 4.14 11.02 9.96
C ILE A 79 5.20 10.52 9.00
N GLU A 80 6.46 10.61 9.41
CA GLU A 80 7.57 9.98 8.72
C GLU A 80 7.57 8.47 9.02
N VAL A 81 7.48 7.63 7.98
CA VAL A 81 7.47 6.18 8.10
C VAL A 81 8.83 5.63 7.68
N THR A 82 9.68 5.37 8.65
CA THR A 82 11.04 4.82 8.43
C THR A 82 11.00 3.29 8.28
N PRO A 83 12.05 2.67 7.69
CA PRO A 83 12.17 1.20 7.64
C PRO A 83 12.06 0.54 9.02
N GLN A 84 12.52 1.21 10.08
CA GLN A 84 12.37 0.73 11.45
C GLN A 84 10.91 0.69 11.90
N ILE A 85 10.12 1.70 11.55
CA ILE A 85 8.68 1.76 11.86
C ILE A 85 7.95 0.67 11.08
N ILE A 86 8.27 0.48 9.79
CA ILE A 86 7.72 -0.59 8.95
C ILE A 86 7.93 -1.95 9.62
N ASN A 87 9.18 -2.28 9.96
CA ASN A 87 9.51 -3.56 10.58
C ASN A 87 8.81 -3.76 11.95
N LYS A 88 8.76 -2.71 12.78
CA LYS A 88 8.07 -2.75 14.07
C LYS A 88 6.56 -2.95 13.92
N PHE A 89 5.95 -2.29 12.94
CA PHE A 89 4.51 -2.44 12.70
C PHE A 89 4.18 -3.85 12.23
N ILE A 90 4.91 -4.38 11.24
CA ILE A 90 4.73 -5.74 10.72
C ILE A 90 4.91 -6.77 11.84
N ALA A 91 5.97 -6.65 12.63
CA ALA A 91 6.23 -7.56 13.76
C ALA A 91 5.15 -7.45 14.83
N GLY A 92 4.73 -6.23 15.19
CA GLY A 92 3.67 -5.97 16.16
C GLY A 92 2.32 -6.54 15.73
N LYS A 93 1.94 -6.36 14.44
CA LYS A 93 0.71 -6.93 13.91
C LYS A 93 0.75 -8.46 13.85
N ASN A 94 1.90 -9.05 13.55
CA ASN A 94 2.06 -10.51 13.58
C ASN A 94 1.95 -11.07 15.01
N ALA A 95 2.45 -10.35 16.01
CA ALA A 95 2.32 -10.72 17.42
C ALA A 95 0.88 -10.59 17.96
N LEU A 96 0.10 -9.68 17.38
CA LEU A 96 -1.31 -9.44 17.70
C LEU A 96 -2.20 -9.81 16.50
N ALA A 97 -2.13 -11.09 16.09
CA ALA A 97 -2.78 -11.57 14.87
C ALA A 97 -4.30 -11.31 14.85
N GLU A 98 -4.96 -11.45 16.01
CA GLU A 98 -6.41 -11.27 16.18
C GLU A 98 -6.85 -9.80 16.23
N THR A 99 -5.91 -8.86 16.21
CA THR A 99 -6.24 -7.42 16.26
C THR A 99 -6.42 -6.86 14.87
N ASP A 100 -7.62 -6.43 14.54
CA ASP A 100 -7.95 -5.96 13.18
C ASP A 100 -7.51 -4.51 12.91
N ASN A 101 -7.42 -3.68 13.97
CA ASN A 101 -7.23 -2.24 13.82
C ASN A 101 -5.94 -1.76 14.47
N PHE A 102 -5.42 -0.66 13.93
CA PHE A 102 -4.47 0.20 14.62
C PHE A 102 -5.03 1.62 14.72
N THR A 103 -4.63 2.34 15.75
CA THR A 103 -5.10 3.69 16.03
C THR A 103 -3.93 4.67 16.00
N VAL A 104 -4.13 5.78 15.31
CA VAL A 104 -3.24 6.93 15.34
C VAL A 104 -3.67 7.81 16.52
N ILE A 105 -2.75 8.04 17.44
CA ILE A 105 -2.98 8.83 18.66
C ILE A 105 -1.98 9.96 18.70
N THR A 106 -2.47 11.19 18.94
CA THR A 106 -1.63 12.37 19.15
C THR A 106 -2.21 13.26 20.23
N ASP A 107 -1.35 13.96 20.94
CA ASP A 107 -1.72 15.01 21.89
C ASP A 107 -1.25 16.42 21.46
N GLY A 108 -0.81 16.53 20.19
CA GLY A 108 -0.24 17.76 19.65
C GLY A 108 1.25 17.98 19.96
N VAL A 109 1.86 17.11 20.77
CA VAL A 109 3.30 17.12 21.10
C VAL A 109 4.00 15.86 20.61
N TRP A 110 3.36 14.72 20.72
CA TRP A 110 3.86 13.43 20.25
C TRP A 110 2.77 12.65 19.52
N THR A 111 3.19 11.70 18.70
CA THR A 111 2.30 10.81 17.94
C THR A 111 2.74 9.37 18.09
N LYS A 112 1.79 8.47 18.13
CA LYS A 112 1.99 7.02 18.22
C LYS A 112 1.05 6.29 17.29
N LEU A 113 1.53 5.17 16.73
CA LEU A 113 0.69 4.14 16.13
C LEU A 113 0.48 3.04 17.18
N VAL A 114 -0.76 2.70 17.47
CA VAL A 114 -1.10 1.71 18.51
C VAL A 114 -1.92 0.59 17.89
N ILE A 115 -1.35 -0.63 17.85
CA ILE A 115 -2.06 -1.85 17.46
C ILE A 115 -2.70 -2.41 18.73
N GLY A 116 -4.01 -2.67 18.71
CA GLY A 116 -4.75 -3.16 19.88
C GLY A 116 -5.15 -2.06 20.85
N TYR A 117 -5.38 -0.85 20.35
CA TYR A 117 -5.95 0.23 21.17
C TYR A 117 -7.38 -0.11 21.59
N ALA A 118 -7.64 0.00 22.87
CA ALA A 118 -8.97 -0.15 23.45
C ALA A 118 -9.07 0.66 24.75
N SER A 119 -10.30 0.96 25.15
CA SER A 119 -10.61 1.66 26.42
C SER A 119 -10.30 0.80 27.65
N ILE A 120 -10.25 -0.51 27.51
CA ILE A 120 -9.89 -1.48 28.56
C ILE A 120 -8.42 -1.94 28.40
N ASN A 121 -7.88 -2.56 29.45
CA ASN A 121 -6.53 -3.13 29.39
C ASN A 121 -6.51 -4.34 28.46
N THR A 122 -5.86 -4.17 27.33
CA THR A 122 -5.62 -5.21 26.31
C THR A 122 -4.14 -5.30 25.99
N ASN A 123 -3.74 -6.42 25.38
CA ASN A 123 -2.42 -6.51 24.78
C ASN A 123 -2.32 -5.49 23.64
N ARG A 124 -1.27 -4.70 23.64
CA ARG A 124 -1.06 -3.66 22.62
C ARG A 124 0.39 -3.49 22.24
N VAL A 125 0.64 -3.07 21.02
CA VAL A 125 1.95 -2.61 20.56
C VAL A 125 1.86 -1.12 20.28
N THR A 126 2.72 -0.34 20.92
CA THR A 126 2.79 1.12 20.75
C THR A 126 4.10 1.49 20.08
N ILE A 127 4.00 2.19 18.95
CA ILE A 127 5.14 2.62 18.13
C ILE A 127 5.16 4.14 18.11
N PRO A 128 6.09 4.79 18.84
CA PRO A 128 6.31 6.23 18.72
C PRO A 128 6.80 6.58 17.31
N VAL A 129 6.32 7.68 16.76
CA VAL A 129 6.67 8.14 15.40
C VAL A 129 7.06 9.61 15.40
N THR A 130 7.89 9.97 14.43
CA THR A 130 8.25 11.36 14.15
C THR A 130 7.19 12.01 13.28
N THR A 131 6.81 13.25 13.63
CA THR A 131 5.71 13.95 13.00
C THR A 131 6.16 15.34 12.57
N PRO A 132 6.59 15.54 11.30
CA PRO A 132 6.98 16.84 10.78
C PRO A 132 5.85 17.88 10.82
N LYS A 133 4.61 17.45 10.63
CA LYS A 133 3.41 18.25 10.80
C LYS A 133 2.55 17.58 11.85
N ILE A 134 2.38 18.21 12.99
CA ILE A 134 1.60 17.70 14.10
C ILE A 134 0.45 18.66 14.43
N SER A 135 -0.72 18.10 14.61
CA SER A 135 -1.90 18.78 15.17
C SER A 135 -2.56 17.83 16.16
N ASN A 136 -3.24 18.40 17.14
CA ASN A 136 -4.07 17.59 18.01
C ASN A 136 -5.36 17.24 17.27
N ILE A 137 -5.51 15.96 16.95
CA ILE A 137 -6.72 15.41 16.32
C ILE A 137 -7.29 14.31 17.22
N GLU A 138 -8.56 14.01 17.06
CA GLU A 138 -9.17 12.84 17.69
C GLU A 138 -8.48 11.55 17.21
N ASN A 139 -8.57 10.49 18.02
CA ASN A 139 -8.03 9.21 17.67
C ASN A 139 -8.70 8.66 16.39
N VAL A 140 -7.93 8.26 15.43
CA VAL A 140 -8.42 7.70 14.17
C VAL A 140 -7.90 6.26 14.01
N SER A 141 -8.80 5.33 13.78
CA SER A 141 -8.48 3.90 13.65
C SER A 141 -8.58 3.44 12.21
N PHE A 142 -7.65 2.59 11.79
CA PHE A 142 -7.56 2.02 10.44
C PHE A 142 -7.35 0.52 10.50
N ASN A 143 -7.65 -0.18 9.41
CA ASN A 143 -7.43 -1.62 9.30
C ASN A 143 -5.93 -1.96 9.31
N ALA A 144 -5.50 -2.69 10.35
CA ALA A 144 -4.09 -3.05 10.57
C ALA A 144 -3.60 -4.15 9.62
N ASN A 145 -4.48 -5.03 9.14
CA ASN A 145 -4.12 -6.06 8.18
C ASN A 145 -3.80 -5.43 6.82
N MET A 146 -4.70 -4.56 6.32
CA MET A 146 -4.47 -3.84 5.06
C MET A 146 -3.20 -2.99 5.13
N PHE A 147 -3.01 -2.26 6.23
CA PHE A 147 -1.82 -1.43 6.40
C PHE A 147 -0.53 -2.26 6.44
N LYS A 148 -0.54 -3.42 7.12
CA LYS A 148 0.58 -4.36 7.12
C LYS A 148 0.92 -4.85 5.71
N GLU A 149 -0.08 -5.21 4.89
CA GLU A 149 0.15 -5.65 3.50
C GLU A 149 0.77 -4.52 2.65
N VAL A 150 0.25 -3.29 2.79
CA VAL A 150 0.81 -2.11 2.12
C VAL A 150 2.27 -1.88 2.53
N LEU A 151 2.58 -1.95 3.84
CA LEU A 151 3.96 -1.81 4.33
C LEU A 151 4.87 -2.94 3.83
N THR A 152 4.36 -4.17 3.79
CA THR A 152 5.12 -5.34 3.32
C THR A 152 5.47 -5.23 1.83
N ALA A 153 4.51 -4.77 1.02
CA ALA A 153 4.72 -4.57 -0.42
C ALA A 153 5.74 -3.46 -0.74
N ASN A 154 5.95 -2.52 0.18
CA ASN A 154 6.82 -1.36 -0.02
C ASN A 154 7.99 -1.32 0.99
N LYS A 155 8.37 -2.44 1.59
CA LYS A 155 9.41 -2.51 2.64
C LYS A 155 10.80 -2.03 2.20
N GLU A 156 11.06 -2.00 0.90
CA GLU A 156 12.33 -1.58 0.28
C GLU A 156 12.34 -0.09 -0.07
N CYS A 157 11.33 0.67 0.34
CA CYS A 157 11.25 2.09 0.06
C CYS A 157 12.39 2.88 0.72
N GLU A 158 12.85 3.93 0.04
CA GLU A 158 13.81 4.88 0.57
C GLU A 158 13.17 5.78 1.64
N SER A 159 11.93 6.17 1.41
CA SER A 159 11.15 7.01 2.31
C SER A 159 9.66 6.76 2.15
N ALA A 160 8.93 6.94 3.24
CA ALA A 160 7.48 6.93 3.20
C ALA A 160 6.91 8.00 4.13
N THR A 161 5.75 8.52 3.76
CA THR A 161 5.00 9.51 4.55
C THR A 161 3.56 9.04 4.68
N LEU A 162 3.08 8.97 5.92
CA LEU A 162 1.69 8.72 6.24
C LEU A 162 1.04 10.04 6.65
N GLU A 163 0.06 10.47 5.90
CA GLU A 163 -0.77 11.65 6.18
C GLU A 163 -2.13 11.17 6.71
N VAL A 164 -2.62 11.83 7.77
CA VAL A 164 -3.88 11.44 8.44
C VAL A 164 -4.76 12.66 8.60
N SER A 165 -6.04 12.49 8.26
CA SER A 165 -7.09 13.46 8.48
C SER A 165 -8.02 13.03 9.61
N SER A 166 -8.45 14.01 10.41
CA SER A 166 -9.49 13.83 11.42
C SER A 166 -10.85 13.42 10.82
N GLU A 167 -11.05 13.67 9.52
CA GLU A 167 -12.25 13.22 8.79
C GLU A 167 -12.23 11.73 8.45
N GLY A 168 -11.20 10.98 8.89
CA GLY A 168 -11.14 9.52 8.75
C GLY A 168 -10.53 9.03 7.43
N LEU A 169 -9.72 9.85 6.75
CA LEU A 169 -8.94 9.41 5.60
C LEU A 169 -7.45 9.44 5.93
N SER A 170 -6.72 8.41 5.49
CA SER A 170 -5.27 8.46 5.48
C SER A 170 -4.72 8.18 4.10
N LYS A 171 -3.55 8.76 3.83
CA LYS A 171 -2.79 8.57 2.61
C LYS A 171 -1.37 8.19 2.98
N ILE A 172 -0.87 7.06 2.49
CA ILE A 172 0.53 6.71 2.62
C ILE A 172 1.20 6.73 1.24
N THR A 173 2.32 7.43 1.15
CA THR A 173 3.11 7.58 -0.07
C THR A 173 4.49 7.01 0.16
N PHE A 174 4.91 6.10 -0.71
CA PHE A 174 6.25 5.50 -0.73
C PHE A 174 7.02 5.98 -1.94
N LYS A 175 8.32 6.18 -1.75
CA LYS A 175 9.25 6.44 -2.83
C LYS A 175 10.26 5.29 -2.91
N VAL A 176 10.34 4.67 -4.07
CA VAL A 176 11.28 3.58 -4.39
C VAL A 176 11.93 3.93 -5.73
N ASP A 177 13.19 4.29 -5.75
CA ASP A 177 13.89 4.80 -6.93
C ASP A 177 13.09 5.93 -7.63
N ASP A 178 12.75 5.73 -8.91
CA ASP A 178 11.95 6.67 -9.71
C ASP A 178 10.42 6.48 -9.56
N PHE A 179 9.98 5.50 -8.77
CA PHE A 179 8.58 5.19 -8.60
C PHE A 179 7.99 5.79 -7.31
N THR A 180 6.75 6.24 -7.43
CA THR A 180 5.95 6.68 -6.28
C THR A 180 4.68 5.86 -6.22
N SER A 181 4.46 5.19 -5.09
CA SER A 181 3.24 4.42 -4.82
C SER A 181 2.43 5.12 -3.74
N THR A 182 1.15 5.31 -3.98
CA THR A 182 0.23 5.95 -3.03
C THR A 182 -0.95 5.04 -2.73
N TYR A 183 -1.23 4.87 -1.44
CA TYR A 183 -2.35 4.07 -0.94
C TYR A 183 -3.23 4.94 -0.05
N TRP A 184 -4.52 4.66 -0.09
CA TRP A 184 -5.54 5.33 0.69
C TRP A 184 -6.21 4.33 1.63
N LEU A 185 -6.37 4.71 2.89
CA LEU A 185 -7.11 3.92 3.88
C LEU A 185 -8.20 4.79 4.48
N VAL A 186 -9.39 4.23 4.55
CA VAL A 186 -10.53 4.85 5.22
C VAL A 186 -10.57 4.34 6.66
N ALA A 187 -10.87 5.24 7.56
CA ALA A 187 -11.05 4.90 8.97
C ALA A 187 -12.14 3.83 9.16
N VAL A 188 -11.90 2.95 10.11
CA VAL A 188 -12.93 2.02 10.55
C VAL A 188 -13.81 2.74 11.57
N SER A 189 -15.13 2.66 11.39
CA SER A 189 -16.06 3.09 12.42
C SER A 189 -15.90 2.19 13.64
N GLU A 190 -15.69 2.78 14.82
CA GLU A 190 -15.82 2.02 16.04
C GLU A 190 -17.28 1.57 16.14
N THR A 191 -17.51 0.27 15.93
CA THR A 191 -18.76 -0.37 16.32
C THR A 191 -18.67 -0.58 17.82
N ASP A 192 -19.48 0.21 18.57
CA ASP A 192 -19.73 0.00 19.99
C ASP A 192 -20.10 -1.44 20.35
#